data_9987bb49593bb7f46999b26b8fce615f
#
_entry.id   9987bb49593bb7f46999b26b8fce615f
#
_cell.length_a   1.000
_cell.length_b   1.000
_cell.length_c   1.000
_cell.angle_alpha   90.00
_cell.angle_beta   90.00
_cell.angle_gamma   90.00
#
_symmetry.space_group_name_H-M   'P 1'
#
loop_
_entity.id
_entity.type
_entity.pdbx_description
1 polymer ?
#
loop_
_entity_poly.entity_id
_entity_poly.type
_entity_poly.pdbx_seq_one_letter_code
_entity_poly.pdbx_strand_id
1 'polypeptide(L)'
;MVRFVESSKAAADLIAANLKSLGIVSGFQIVKADAGRALRQLELSGNVADFVFLDPPYSMQEEYAKTLAALAQSKLLGESSVVIAEHEKRFDPGEAFPLRRYRKLVQGDAALSFYRRSCGLNGEQR
;
A
#
# COMPACT_ATOMS: atom_id res chain seq x y z
N MET A 1 12.04 -7.98 -5.32
CA MET A 1 12.25 -6.52 -5.46
C MET A 1 11.26 -5.77 -4.60
N VAL A 2 11.74 -4.90 -3.77
CA VAL A 2 10.91 -4.03 -2.93
C VAL A 2 10.93 -2.62 -3.52
N ARG A 3 9.76 -1.99 -3.61
CA ARG A 3 9.68 -0.61 -4.08
C ARG A 3 9.09 0.27 -2.98
N PHE A 4 9.88 1.27 -2.61
CA PHE A 4 9.46 2.27 -1.64
C PHE A 4 8.92 3.48 -2.40
N VAL A 5 7.72 3.91 -2.07
CA VAL A 5 7.09 5.08 -2.70
C VAL A 5 7.00 6.18 -1.67
N GLU A 6 7.59 7.32 -1.98
CA GLU A 6 7.62 8.45 -1.06
C GLU A 6 7.65 9.75 -1.85
N SER A 7 6.73 10.65 -1.57
CA SER A 7 6.65 11.93 -2.27
C SER A 7 7.63 12.98 -1.72
N SER A 8 8.01 12.86 -0.45
CA SER A 8 8.91 13.82 0.19
C SER A 8 10.36 13.48 -0.10
N LYS A 9 11.12 14.46 -0.61
CA LYS A 9 12.55 14.25 -0.84
C LYS A 9 13.28 13.89 0.44
N ALA A 10 12.96 14.58 1.53
CA ALA A 10 13.63 14.33 2.81
C ALA A 10 13.37 12.92 3.30
N ALA A 11 12.12 12.44 3.20
CA ALA A 11 11.77 11.08 3.62
C ALA A 11 12.40 10.04 2.70
N ALA A 12 12.43 10.30 1.39
CA ALA A 12 13.08 9.38 0.45
C ALA A 12 14.59 9.28 0.75
N ASP A 13 15.23 10.40 1.05
CA ASP A 13 16.65 10.43 1.41
C ASP A 13 16.89 9.65 2.71
N LEU A 14 15.97 9.74 3.65
CA LEU A 14 16.08 9.00 4.91
C LEU A 14 15.97 7.49 4.67
N ILE A 15 15.05 7.06 3.81
CA ILE A 15 14.93 5.66 3.43
C ILE A 15 16.26 5.18 2.84
N ALA A 16 16.83 5.94 1.92
CA ALA A 16 18.09 5.58 1.29
C ALA A 16 19.22 5.47 2.33
N ALA A 17 19.30 6.42 3.26
CA ALA A 17 20.31 6.42 4.29
C ALA A 17 20.15 5.22 5.21
N ASN A 18 18.91 4.87 5.57
CA ASN A 18 18.65 3.73 6.44
C ASN A 18 19.03 2.41 5.77
N LEU A 19 18.70 2.26 4.49
CA LEU A 19 19.09 1.06 3.74
C LEU A 19 20.59 0.92 3.68
N LYS A 20 21.28 2.02 3.43
CA LYS A 20 22.74 2.00 3.37
C LYS A 20 23.35 1.60 4.72
N SER A 21 22.83 2.15 5.82
CA SER A 21 23.36 1.84 7.14
C SER A 21 23.11 0.38 7.52
N LEU A 22 22.09 -0.25 6.95
CA LEU A 22 21.81 -1.67 7.14
C LEU A 22 22.57 -2.57 6.18
N GLY A 23 23.39 -2.00 5.31
CA GLY A 23 24.15 -2.77 4.33
C GLY A 23 23.33 -3.28 3.16
N ILE A 24 22.12 -2.75 2.95
CA ILE A 24 21.26 -3.17 1.85
C ILE A 24 21.59 -2.32 0.63
N VAL A 25 22.16 -2.95 -0.40
CA VAL A 25 22.65 -2.27 -1.59
C VAL A 25 21.92 -2.65 -2.86
N SER A 26 21.00 -3.63 -2.79
CA SER A 26 20.26 -4.07 -3.97
C SER A 26 18.92 -4.69 -3.55
N GLY A 27 18.09 -5.02 -4.53
CA GLY A 27 16.78 -5.63 -4.28
C GLY A 27 15.69 -4.63 -3.96
N PHE A 28 15.95 -3.33 -4.16
CA PHE A 28 14.95 -2.30 -3.89
C PHE A 28 15.03 -1.19 -4.92
N GLN A 29 13.98 -0.39 -4.95
CA GLN A 29 13.90 0.84 -5.74
C GLN A 29 13.15 1.87 -4.91
N ILE A 30 13.60 3.10 -4.91
CA ILE A 30 12.88 4.20 -4.26
C ILE A 30 12.24 5.04 -5.36
N VAL A 31 10.90 5.12 -5.32
CA VAL A 31 10.13 5.89 -6.29
C VAL A 31 9.70 7.18 -5.61
N LYS A 32 10.28 8.30 -6.04
CA LYS A 32 9.97 9.59 -5.47
C LYS A 32 8.81 10.21 -6.24
N ALA A 33 7.60 9.91 -5.78
CA ALA A 33 6.37 10.38 -6.41
C ALA A 33 5.24 10.20 -5.42
N ASP A 34 4.13 10.91 -5.65
CA ASP A 34 2.92 10.59 -4.88
C ASP A 34 2.41 9.21 -5.29
N ALA A 35 1.51 8.65 -4.45
CA ALA A 35 1.06 7.29 -4.64
C ALA A 35 0.39 7.07 -6.00
N GLY A 36 -0.42 8.02 -6.45
CA GLY A 36 -1.11 7.88 -7.74
C GLY A 36 -0.15 7.80 -8.91
N ARG A 37 0.85 8.68 -8.92
CA ARG A 37 1.86 8.67 -10.00
C ARG A 37 2.72 7.42 -9.94
N ALA A 38 3.11 7.01 -8.73
CA ALA A 38 3.91 5.81 -8.55
C ALA A 38 3.17 4.58 -9.05
N LEU A 39 1.88 4.46 -8.74
CA LEU A 39 1.08 3.33 -9.22
C LEU A 39 1.05 3.26 -10.74
N ARG A 40 0.88 4.40 -11.40
CA ARG A 40 0.89 4.44 -12.87
C ARG A 40 2.23 3.99 -13.43
N GLN A 41 3.33 4.43 -12.83
CA GLN A 41 4.66 4.02 -13.27
C GLN A 41 4.87 2.52 -13.09
N LEU A 42 4.45 1.99 -11.94
CA LEU A 42 4.64 0.58 -11.63
C LEU A 42 3.76 -0.30 -12.52
N GLU A 43 2.56 0.15 -12.86
CA GLU A 43 1.70 -0.58 -13.80
C GLU A 43 2.38 -0.75 -15.16
N LEU A 44 3.07 0.29 -15.62
CA LEU A 44 3.74 0.22 -16.91
C LEU A 44 4.87 -0.80 -16.94
N SER A 45 5.39 -1.19 -15.79
CA SER A 45 6.44 -2.20 -15.72
C SER A 45 5.91 -3.61 -15.97
N GLY A 46 4.58 -3.81 -15.91
CA GLY A 46 3.96 -5.11 -16.13
C GLY A 46 4.06 -6.06 -14.94
N ASN A 47 4.65 -5.63 -13.85
CA ASN A 47 4.79 -6.46 -12.67
C ASN A 47 3.52 -6.44 -11.82
N VAL A 48 3.31 -7.53 -11.08
CA VAL A 48 2.22 -7.64 -10.11
C VAL A 48 2.85 -7.63 -8.72
N ALA A 49 2.30 -6.84 -7.82
CA ALA A 49 2.77 -6.80 -6.45
C ALA A 49 2.10 -7.93 -5.64
N ASP A 50 2.89 -8.64 -4.87
CA ASP A 50 2.34 -9.64 -3.95
C ASP A 50 1.76 -8.97 -2.72
N PHE A 51 2.46 -7.97 -2.21
CA PHE A 51 2.05 -7.22 -1.03
C PHE A 51 2.21 -5.73 -1.27
N VAL A 52 1.26 -4.95 -0.81
CA VAL A 52 1.36 -3.49 -0.78
C VAL A 52 1.14 -3.05 0.67
N PHE A 53 2.11 -2.33 1.21
CA PHE A 53 2.00 -1.81 2.57
C PHE A 53 1.74 -0.32 2.49
N LEU A 54 0.68 0.13 3.15
CA LEU A 54 0.20 1.50 3.11
C LEU A 54 0.27 2.11 4.51
N ASP A 55 1.09 3.15 4.64
CA ASP A 55 1.34 3.78 5.93
C ASP A 55 1.49 5.29 5.79
N PRO A 56 0.41 6.01 5.40
CA PRO A 56 0.48 7.46 5.33
C PRO A 56 0.61 8.07 6.72
N PRO A 57 1.10 9.31 6.83
CA PRO A 57 1.09 10.00 8.12
C PRO A 57 -0.33 10.06 8.68
N TYR A 58 -0.45 9.94 10.00
CA TYR A 58 -1.75 9.95 10.66
C TYR A 58 -2.56 11.20 10.38
N SER A 59 -1.90 12.32 10.13
CA SER A 59 -2.57 13.58 9.81
C SER A 59 -3.18 13.60 8.39
N MET A 60 -2.90 12.58 7.56
CA MET A 60 -3.34 12.54 6.18
C MET A 60 -4.35 11.40 5.96
N GLN A 61 -5.43 11.43 6.73
CA GLN A 61 -6.43 10.35 6.69
C GLN A 61 -7.08 10.19 5.33
N GLU A 62 -7.25 11.28 4.57
CA GLU A 62 -7.84 11.19 3.24
C GLU A 62 -6.97 10.42 2.25
N GLU A 63 -5.68 10.27 2.53
CA GLU A 63 -4.80 9.50 1.66
C GLU A 63 -5.14 8.03 1.64
N TYR A 64 -5.70 7.50 2.72
CA TYR A 64 -6.12 6.10 2.76
C TYR A 64 -7.19 5.82 1.70
N ALA A 65 -8.24 6.64 1.67
CA ALA A 65 -9.32 6.44 0.72
C ALA A 65 -8.85 6.60 -0.72
N LYS A 66 -8.03 7.62 -0.97
CA LYS A 66 -7.51 7.88 -2.32
C LYS A 66 -6.62 6.74 -2.81
N THR A 67 -5.74 6.28 -1.94
CA THR A 67 -4.80 5.22 -2.33
C THR A 67 -5.50 3.88 -2.47
N LEU A 68 -6.43 3.55 -1.58
CA LEU A 68 -7.21 2.32 -1.71
C LEU A 68 -8.03 2.33 -3.00
N ALA A 69 -8.63 3.47 -3.35
CA ALA A 69 -9.40 3.58 -4.58
C ALA A 69 -8.51 3.39 -5.81
N ALA A 70 -7.30 3.98 -5.79
CA ALA A 70 -6.37 3.83 -6.90
C ALA A 70 -5.88 2.38 -7.01
N LEU A 71 -5.55 1.74 -5.89
CA LEU A 71 -5.11 0.35 -5.87
C LEU A 71 -6.21 -0.59 -6.36
N ALA A 72 -7.46 -0.30 -6.00
CA ALA A 72 -8.58 -1.15 -6.39
C ALA A 72 -8.72 -1.28 -7.90
N GLN A 73 -8.33 -0.24 -8.63
CA GLN A 73 -8.42 -0.21 -10.09
C GLN A 73 -7.09 -0.49 -10.76
N SER A 74 -6.04 -0.75 -10.00
CA SER A 74 -4.71 -0.87 -10.55
C SER A 74 -4.42 -2.30 -11.01
N LYS A 75 -3.76 -2.41 -12.15
CA LYS A 75 -3.26 -3.70 -12.64
C LYS A 75 -2.07 -4.21 -11.84
N LEU A 76 -1.56 -3.40 -10.94
CA LEU A 76 -0.49 -3.83 -10.04
C LEU A 76 -0.95 -4.94 -9.10
N LEU A 77 -2.25 -5.00 -8.81
CA LEU A 77 -2.80 -6.02 -7.93
C LEU A 77 -3.37 -7.19 -8.72
N GLY A 78 -2.90 -8.39 -8.41
CA GLY A 78 -3.48 -9.62 -8.91
C GLY A 78 -4.49 -10.20 -7.92
N GLU A 79 -5.02 -11.37 -8.22
CA GLU A 79 -6.06 -11.99 -7.40
C GLU A 79 -5.57 -12.35 -5.99
N SER A 80 -4.30 -12.70 -5.85
CA SER A 80 -3.75 -13.10 -4.57
C SER A 80 -2.98 -11.99 -3.86
N SER A 81 -2.94 -10.80 -4.44
CA SER A 81 -2.26 -9.66 -3.83
C SER A 81 -2.95 -9.25 -2.52
N VAL A 82 -2.15 -8.85 -1.55
CA VAL A 82 -2.65 -8.40 -0.25
C VAL A 82 -2.21 -6.95 -0.05
N VAL A 83 -3.16 -6.10 0.29
CA VAL A 83 -2.89 -4.72 0.70
C VAL A 83 -3.03 -4.66 2.21
N ILE A 84 -2.04 -4.10 2.85
CA ILE A 84 -2.02 -3.96 4.30
C ILE A 84 -1.93 -2.48 4.62
N ALA A 85 -2.92 -1.95 5.34
CA ALA A 85 -2.90 -0.56 5.77
C ALA A 85 -2.71 -0.49 7.27
N GLU A 86 -1.68 0.23 7.69
CA GLU A 86 -1.50 0.56 9.09
C GLU A 86 -2.19 1.89 9.37
N HIS A 87 -2.98 1.95 10.45
CA HIS A 87 -3.73 3.16 10.79
C HIS A 87 -4.01 3.19 12.28
N GLU A 88 -4.48 4.32 12.75
CA GLU A 88 -4.92 4.42 14.14
C GLU A 88 -6.13 3.52 14.35
N LYS A 89 -6.19 2.89 15.53
CA LYS A 89 -7.28 2.00 15.89
C LYS A 89 -8.66 2.64 15.72
N ARG A 90 -8.76 3.93 16.03
CA ARG A 90 -10.03 4.66 16.01
C ARG A 90 -10.43 5.16 14.64
N PHE A 91 -9.52 5.09 13.69
CA PHE A 91 -9.80 5.52 12.32
C PHE A 91 -10.11 4.30 11.48
N ASP A 92 -11.14 4.40 10.64
CA ASP A 92 -11.48 3.34 9.69
C ASP A 92 -11.10 3.81 8.29
N PRO A 93 -10.07 3.22 7.66
CA PRO A 93 -9.72 3.60 6.29
C PRO A 93 -10.79 3.20 5.26
N GLY A 94 -11.75 2.37 5.64
CA GLY A 94 -12.81 1.97 4.74
C GLY A 94 -12.40 0.90 3.76
N GLU A 95 -13.18 0.78 2.70
CA GLU A 95 -12.92 -0.16 1.60
C GLU A 95 -13.11 0.57 0.28
N ALA A 96 -12.55 0.02 -0.78
CA ALA A 96 -12.76 0.52 -2.14
C ALA A 96 -12.98 -0.69 -3.04
N PHE A 97 -14.23 -0.96 -3.42
CA PHE A 97 -14.55 -2.10 -4.26
C PHE A 97 -13.71 -2.08 -5.55
N PRO A 98 -13.12 -3.20 -5.99
CA PRO A 98 -13.28 -4.57 -5.48
C PRO A 98 -12.33 -4.96 -4.34
N LEU A 99 -11.59 -4.03 -3.73
CA LEU A 99 -10.78 -4.35 -2.56
C LEU A 99 -11.68 -4.45 -1.34
N ARG A 100 -11.66 -5.60 -0.68
CA ARG A 100 -12.48 -5.88 0.49
C ARG A 100 -11.59 -6.22 1.66
N ARG A 101 -11.88 -5.60 2.82
CA ARG A 101 -11.15 -5.93 4.04
C ARG A 101 -11.63 -7.28 4.54
N TYR A 102 -10.68 -8.19 4.77
CA TYR A 102 -11.01 -9.52 5.26
C TYR A 102 -10.44 -9.78 6.65
N ARG A 103 -9.61 -8.89 7.17
CA ARG A 103 -9.00 -9.08 8.47
C ARG A 103 -8.57 -7.73 9.04
N LYS A 104 -8.63 -7.61 10.37
CA LYS A 104 -8.12 -6.44 11.08
C LYS A 104 -7.44 -6.93 12.35
N LEU A 105 -6.22 -6.48 12.58
CA LEU A 105 -5.45 -6.77 13.79
C LEU A 105 -5.25 -5.46 14.53
N VAL A 106 -5.53 -5.47 15.83
CA VAL A 106 -5.35 -4.28 16.67
C VAL A 106 -4.25 -4.58 17.68
N GLN A 107 -3.34 -3.64 17.82
CA GLN A 107 -2.27 -3.74 18.81
C GLN A 107 -1.99 -2.34 19.36
N GLY A 108 -2.31 -2.14 20.66
CA GLY A 108 -2.20 -0.82 21.26
C GLY A 108 -3.14 0.17 20.58
N ASP A 109 -2.60 1.29 20.15
CA ASP A 109 -3.37 2.34 19.47
C ASP A 109 -3.37 2.19 17.96
N ALA A 110 -2.67 1.20 17.44
CA ALA A 110 -2.54 0.97 16.01
C ALA A 110 -3.36 -0.23 15.57
N ALA A 111 -3.68 -0.28 14.29
CA ALA A 111 -4.37 -1.40 13.68
C ALA A 111 -3.78 -1.67 12.31
N LEU A 112 -3.87 -2.92 11.89
CA LEU A 112 -3.54 -3.32 10.53
C LEU A 112 -4.82 -3.85 9.89
N SER A 113 -5.22 -3.25 8.78
CA SER A 113 -6.35 -3.73 7.98
C SER A 113 -5.80 -4.42 6.74
N PHE A 114 -6.32 -5.60 6.45
CA PHE A 114 -5.87 -6.44 5.35
C PHE A 114 -6.96 -6.51 4.29
N TYR A 115 -6.58 -6.25 3.04
CA TYR A 115 -7.52 -6.20 1.94
C TYR A 115 -7.09 -7.15 0.84
N ARG A 116 -8.09 -7.73 0.18
CA ARG A 116 -7.89 -8.51 -1.05
C ARG A 116 -8.95 -8.10 -2.05
N ARG A 117 -8.64 -8.32 -3.32
CA ARG A 117 -9.62 -8.09 -4.36
C ARG A 117 -10.69 -9.18 -4.28
N SER A 118 -11.95 -8.79 -4.27
CA SER A 118 -13.03 -9.77 -4.31
C SER A 118 -13.05 -10.43 -5.69
N CYS A 119 -13.50 -11.68 -5.76
CA CYS A 119 -13.49 -12.40 -7.01
C CYS A 119 -14.80 -12.23 -7.78
N GLY A 120 -15.13 -10.97 -8.05
CA GLY A 120 -16.26 -10.65 -8.89
C GLY A 120 -17.58 -11.18 -8.32
N LEU A 121 -18.30 -11.93 -9.12
CA LEU A 121 -19.62 -12.40 -8.75
C LEU A 121 -19.61 -13.29 -7.51
N ASN A 122 -18.48 -13.90 -7.22
CA ASN A 122 -18.38 -14.83 -6.11
C ASN A 122 -17.82 -14.17 -4.86
N GLY A 123 -17.49 -12.87 -4.93
CA GLY A 123 -16.89 -12.19 -3.81
C GLY A 123 -17.75 -12.19 -2.57
N GLU A 124 -19.03 -12.08 -2.75
CA GLU A 124 -19.99 -12.01 -1.65
C GLU A 124 -20.20 -13.33 -0.94
N GLN A 125 -19.70 -14.42 -1.48
CA GLN A 125 -19.89 -15.74 -0.92
C GLN A 125 -18.84 -16.12 0.14
N ARG A 126 -17.98 -15.23 0.44
CA ARG A 126 -16.93 -15.50 1.43
C ARG A 126 -17.42 -15.37 2.83
#